data_d189aac96cc5b082fdf8d37552697c7e
#
_entry.id   d189aac96cc5b082fdf8d37552697c7e
#
_cell.length_a   1.000
_cell.length_b   1.000
_cell.length_c   1.000
_cell.angle_alpha   90.00
_cell.angle_beta   90.00
_cell.angle_gamma   90.00
#
_symmetry.space_group_name_H-M   'P 1'
#
loop_
_entity.id
_entity.type
_entity.pdbx_description
1 polymer ?
#
loop_
_entity_poly.entity_id
_entity_poly.type
_entity_poly.pdbx_seq_one_letter_code
_entity_poly.pdbx_strand_id
1 'polypeptide(L)'
;TQSLTGLNINPGQTYNFSHTDQWTPTTGVYSMSVWVSNTNGNDSNPANDTIDLSGYVVNEIFPKTVVYEEATGTWCGWCVRGHIGLKDMEHYHPDGSWIGIAVHNADPMVLAAYDTALASFISGYPSGAINRNPAEVDPGLSSIEPAYQDELTKTPLGKVAVANQTWDPNTRLI
;
A
#
# COMPACT_ATOMS: atom_id res chain seq x y z
N THR A 1 -18.75 -26.41 9.06
CA THR A 1 -20.05 -25.69 9.24
C THR A 1 -20.35 -25.59 10.71
N GLN A 2 -20.78 -24.43 11.17
CA GLN A 2 -21.21 -24.21 12.55
C GLN A 2 -22.69 -23.76 12.54
N SER A 3 -23.51 -24.40 13.39
CA SER A 3 -24.89 -23.99 13.59
C SER A 3 -24.98 -23.03 14.77
N LEU A 4 -25.64 -21.91 14.56
CA LEU A 4 -25.98 -20.93 15.60
C LEU A 4 -27.51 -21.02 15.82
N THR A 5 -27.93 -21.34 17.04
CA THR A 5 -29.35 -21.51 17.38
C THR A 5 -29.76 -20.55 18.48
N GLY A 6 -31.05 -20.23 18.55
CA GLY A 6 -31.61 -19.35 19.59
C GLY A 6 -31.28 -17.88 19.41
N LEU A 7 -30.73 -17.47 18.27
CA LEU A 7 -30.46 -16.07 17.98
C LEU A 7 -31.73 -15.35 17.56
N ASN A 8 -31.94 -14.17 18.12
CA ASN A 8 -32.97 -13.23 17.69
C ASN A 8 -32.30 -11.90 17.32
N ILE A 9 -31.98 -11.73 16.04
CA ILE A 9 -31.28 -10.53 15.52
C ILE A 9 -32.35 -9.65 14.85
N ASN A 10 -32.59 -8.48 15.43
CA ASN A 10 -33.54 -7.53 14.87
C ASN A 10 -32.93 -6.81 13.66
N PRO A 11 -33.73 -6.24 12.77
CA PRO A 11 -33.25 -5.45 11.63
C PRO A 11 -32.26 -4.37 12.07
N GLY A 12 -31.11 -4.31 11.39
CA GLY A 12 -30.03 -3.37 11.68
C GLY A 12 -29.11 -3.78 12.84
N GLN A 13 -29.31 -4.91 13.48
CA GLN A 13 -28.41 -5.45 14.49
C GLN A 13 -27.40 -6.41 13.88
N THR A 14 -26.23 -6.47 14.50
CA THR A 14 -25.11 -7.37 14.14
C THR A 14 -24.86 -8.36 15.26
N TYR A 15 -24.58 -9.60 14.91
CA TYR A 15 -24.10 -10.63 15.83
C TYR A 15 -22.71 -11.09 15.42
N ASN A 16 -21.74 -10.95 16.31
CA ASN A 16 -20.36 -11.38 16.08
C ASN A 16 -20.16 -12.79 16.67
N PHE A 17 -19.57 -13.67 15.90
CA PHE A 17 -19.22 -15.02 16.35
C PHE A 17 -17.84 -15.44 15.87
N SER A 18 -17.26 -16.44 16.56
CA SER A 18 -16.05 -17.11 16.10
C SER A 18 -16.39 -18.56 15.78
N HIS A 19 -15.89 -19.05 14.65
CA HIS A 19 -16.08 -20.45 14.27
C HIS A 19 -15.34 -21.37 15.24
N THR A 20 -15.97 -22.48 15.64
CA THR A 20 -15.40 -23.44 16.60
C THR A 20 -14.24 -24.22 16.03
N ASP A 21 -14.31 -24.55 14.73
CA ASP A 21 -13.24 -25.24 14.04
C ASP A 21 -12.17 -24.22 13.62
N GLN A 22 -10.98 -24.41 14.15
CA GLN A 22 -9.85 -23.55 13.80
C GLN A 22 -9.22 -24.01 12.50
N TRP A 23 -8.94 -23.05 11.64
CA TRP A 23 -8.17 -23.26 10.44
C TRP A 23 -6.67 -23.02 10.72
N THR A 24 -5.84 -24.02 10.41
CA THR A 24 -4.38 -23.93 10.54
C THR A 24 -3.77 -23.94 9.14
N PRO A 25 -3.58 -22.78 8.51
CA PRO A 25 -3.04 -22.72 7.15
C PRO A 25 -1.54 -22.97 7.12
N THR A 26 -1.06 -23.46 5.99
CA THR A 26 0.34 -23.41 5.61
C THR A 26 0.61 -22.15 4.78
N THR A 27 1.88 -21.83 4.53
CA THR A 27 2.25 -20.71 3.65
C THR A 27 1.61 -20.87 2.27
N GLY A 28 0.98 -19.81 1.78
CA GLY A 28 0.33 -19.83 0.48
C GLY A 28 -0.67 -18.69 0.28
N VAL A 29 -1.27 -18.66 -0.89
CA VAL A 29 -2.37 -17.77 -1.26
C VAL A 29 -3.68 -18.53 -1.15
N TYR A 30 -4.67 -17.92 -0.55
CA TYR A 30 -5.96 -18.52 -0.26
C TYR A 30 -7.10 -17.67 -0.78
N SER A 31 -8.12 -18.34 -1.33
CA SER A 31 -9.43 -17.77 -1.58
C SER A 31 -10.42 -18.49 -0.68
N MET A 32 -11.23 -17.75 0.05
CA MET A 32 -12.19 -18.26 1.01
C MET A 32 -13.56 -17.69 0.71
N SER A 33 -14.58 -18.54 0.76
CA SER A 33 -15.98 -18.10 0.71
C SER A 33 -16.63 -18.40 2.05
N VAL A 34 -17.28 -17.41 2.62
CA VAL A 34 -18.07 -17.55 3.85
C VAL A 34 -19.51 -17.24 3.51
N TRP A 35 -20.42 -18.11 3.90
CA TRP A 35 -21.83 -17.93 3.62
C TRP A 35 -22.71 -18.30 4.80
N VAL A 36 -23.88 -17.70 4.85
CA VAL A 36 -24.96 -18.02 5.77
C VAL A 36 -26.00 -18.83 5.03
N SER A 37 -26.55 -19.84 5.67
CA SER A 37 -27.63 -20.66 5.11
C SER A 37 -28.65 -21.03 6.18
N ASN A 38 -29.86 -21.44 5.75
CA ASN A 38 -30.94 -21.84 6.63
C ASN A 38 -31.37 -20.77 7.65
N THR A 39 -31.43 -19.53 7.21
CA THR A 39 -32.06 -18.44 7.95
C THR A 39 -33.55 -18.71 8.17
N ASN A 40 -34.15 -18.19 9.25
CA ASN A 40 -35.50 -18.51 9.74
C ASN A 40 -36.68 -18.17 8.82
N GLY A 41 -36.54 -18.26 7.53
CA GLY A 41 -37.58 -17.95 6.55
C GLY A 41 -37.01 -17.77 5.14
N ASN A 42 -37.85 -17.30 4.24
CA ASN A 42 -37.40 -16.94 2.90
C ASN A 42 -36.51 -15.71 2.98
N ASP A 43 -35.27 -15.90 2.60
CA ASP A 43 -34.41 -14.76 2.33
C ASP A 43 -34.81 -14.07 1.03
N SER A 44 -35.08 -12.78 1.11
CA SER A 44 -35.47 -11.97 -0.04
C SER A 44 -34.27 -11.52 -0.91
N ASN A 45 -33.06 -11.70 -0.41
CA ASN A 45 -31.83 -11.29 -1.10
C ASN A 45 -30.67 -12.28 -0.88
N PRO A 46 -30.72 -13.48 -1.45
CA PRO A 46 -29.65 -14.48 -1.26
C PRO A 46 -28.31 -14.06 -1.85
N ALA A 47 -28.21 -12.95 -2.58
CA ALA A 47 -26.97 -12.44 -3.13
C ALA A 47 -26.04 -11.81 -2.07
N ASN A 48 -26.55 -11.48 -0.88
CA ASN A 48 -25.75 -10.94 0.22
C ASN A 48 -25.35 -11.97 1.28
N ASP A 49 -25.73 -13.22 1.10
CA ASP A 49 -25.44 -14.31 2.03
C ASP A 49 -23.99 -14.81 1.99
N THR A 50 -23.28 -14.48 0.93
CA THR A 50 -21.92 -14.95 0.69
C THR A 50 -20.95 -13.77 0.63
N ILE A 51 -19.83 -13.92 1.32
CA ILE A 51 -18.68 -13.02 1.19
C ILE A 51 -17.47 -13.84 0.73
N ASP A 52 -16.80 -13.37 -0.31
CA ASP A 52 -15.56 -13.92 -0.79
C ASP A 52 -14.37 -13.10 -0.26
N LEU A 53 -13.43 -13.79 0.33
CA LEU A 53 -12.23 -13.23 0.91
C LEU A 53 -11.00 -13.82 0.23
N SER A 54 -9.99 -13.02 -0.02
CA SER A 54 -8.67 -13.49 -0.43
C SER A 54 -7.62 -13.07 0.58
N GLY A 55 -6.63 -13.92 0.77
CA GLY A 55 -5.54 -13.63 1.70
C GLY A 55 -4.33 -14.50 1.41
N TYR A 56 -3.25 -14.19 2.09
CA TYR A 56 -2.03 -14.98 2.03
C TYR A 56 -1.49 -15.24 3.43
N VAL A 57 -0.83 -16.37 3.56
CA VAL A 57 -0.12 -16.78 4.78
C VAL A 57 1.37 -16.77 4.47
N VAL A 58 2.14 -16.07 5.27
CA VAL A 58 3.59 -15.93 5.12
C VAL A 58 4.32 -16.56 6.30
N ASN A 59 5.54 -17.06 6.07
CA ASN A 59 6.38 -17.61 7.14
C ASN A 59 7.03 -16.53 8.00
N GLU A 60 7.24 -15.35 7.42
CA GLU A 60 7.96 -14.26 8.06
C GLU A 60 7.35 -12.92 7.63
N ILE A 61 7.26 -11.99 8.54
CA ILE A 61 6.88 -10.60 8.25
C ILE A 61 8.15 -9.76 8.25
N PHE A 62 8.42 -9.13 7.12
CA PHE A 62 9.57 -8.23 6.96
C PHE A 62 9.19 -6.79 7.36
N PRO A 63 10.15 -6.02 7.89
CA PRO A 63 9.97 -4.57 7.99
C PRO A 63 9.63 -3.99 6.62
N LYS A 64 8.65 -3.09 6.57
CA LYS A 64 8.25 -2.43 5.34
C LYS A 64 8.93 -1.07 5.23
N THR A 65 9.55 -0.81 4.08
CA THR A 65 9.99 0.52 3.69
C THR A 65 9.04 1.03 2.61
N VAL A 66 8.52 2.22 2.81
CA VAL A 66 7.61 2.89 1.87
C VAL A 66 8.43 3.85 1.02
N VAL A 67 8.30 3.72 -0.29
CA VAL A 67 8.98 4.58 -1.26
C VAL A 67 7.97 5.56 -1.86
N TYR A 68 8.29 6.84 -1.82
CA TYR A 68 7.53 7.88 -2.50
C TYR A 68 8.41 8.52 -3.58
N GLU A 69 7.91 8.53 -4.80
CA GLU A 69 8.57 9.10 -5.97
C GLU A 69 7.85 10.40 -6.34
N GLU A 70 8.47 11.55 -6.05
CA GLU A 70 7.95 12.87 -6.40
C GLU A 70 8.35 13.26 -7.81
N ALA A 71 7.39 13.56 -8.66
CA ALA A 71 7.62 14.17 -9.96
C ALA A 71 7.90 15.68 -9.78
N THR A 72 9.07 16.11 -10.17
CA THR A 72 9.57 17.46 -9.94
C THR A 72 10.36 18.01 -11.14
N GLY A 73 10.78 19.25 -11.06
CA GLY A 73 11.66 19.89 -12.05
C GLY A 73 12.09 21.27 -11.60
N THR A 74 13.30 21.68 -11.98
CA THR A 74 13.85 23.01 -11.64
C THR A 74 13.05 24.16 -12.26
N TRP A 75 12.28 23.89 -13.30
CA TRP A 75 11.37 24.83 -13.97
C TRP A 75 10.03 24.99 -13.20
N CYS A 76 9.73 24.12 -12.25
CA CYS A 76 8.44 24.02 -11.60
C CYS A 76 8.38 24.87 -10.32
N GLY A 77 7.74 26.00 -10.37
CA GLY A 77 7.64 26.94 -9.21
C GLY A 77 6.90 26.36 -7.99
N TRP A 78 5.97 25.42 -8.20
CA TRP A 78 5.21 24.77 -7.12
C TRP A 78 5.91 23.54 -6.51
N CYS A 79 6.95 23.01 -7.16
CA CYS A 79 7.64 21.80 -6.72
C CYS A 79 8.47 21.98 -5.44
N VAL A 80 8.74 23.21 -5.02
CA VAL A 80 9.32 23.51 -3.70
C VAL A 80 8.49 22.88 -2.56
N ARG A 81 7.18 22.82 -2.73
CA ARG A 81 6.27 22.19 -1.76
C ARG A 81 6.53 20.69 -1.61
N GLY A 82 6.81 20.00 -2.71
CA GLY A 82 7.18 18.59 -2.69
C GLY A 82 8.52 18.36 -1.99
N HIS A 83 9.52 19.17 -2.30
CA HIS A 83 10.79 19.10 -1.58
C HIS A 83 10.64 19.28 -0.05
N ILE A 84 9.78 20.20 0.38
CA ILE A 84 9.46 20.37 1.81
C ILE A 84 8.79 19.11 2.35
N GLY A 85 7.79 18.57 1.66
CA GLY A 85 7.11 17.33 2.07
C GLY A 85 8.05 16.15 2.21
N LEU A 86 8.97 15.95 1.26
CA LEU A 86 10.00 14.91 1.36
C LEU A 86 10.90 15.10 2.58
N LYS A 87 11.33 16.32 2.86
CA LYS A 87 12.18 16.64 4.03
C LYS A 87 11.45 16.46 5.36
N ASP A 88 10.20 16.85 5.42
CA ASP A 88 9.37 16.63 6.61
C ASP A 88 9.20 15.13 6.89
N MET A 89 8.90 14.34 5.87
CA MET A 89 8.78 12.88 6.01
C MET A 89 10.11 12.23 6.43
N GLU A 90 11.24 12.64 5.87
CA GLU A 90 12.57 12.17 6.27
C GLU A 90 12.86 12.51 7.75
N HIS A 91 12.43 13.69 8.20
CA HIS A 91 12.58 14.12 9.59
C HIS A 91 11.69 13.32 10.56
N TYR A 92 10.44 13.04 10.18
CA TYR A 92 9.49 12.32 11.04
C TYR A 92 9.71 10.80 11.04
N HIS A 93 10.30 10.23 9.99
CA HIS A 93 10.54 8.79 9.81
C HIS A 93 12.01 8.47 9.56
N PRO A 94 12.92 8.76 10.54
CA PRO A 94 14.35 8.53 10.38
C PRO A 94 14.78 7.06 10.55
N ASP A 95 13.83 6.17 10.81
CA ASP A 95 14.05 4.75 11.13
C ASP A 95 14.27 3.85 9.89
N GLY A 96 14.29 4.45 8.70
CA GLY A 96 14.45 3.72 7.44
C GLY A 96 13.16 3.12 6.88
N SER A 97 12.02 3.40 7.49
CA SER A 97 10.69 3.01 6.99
C SER A 97 10.21 3.88 5.82
N TRP A 98 10.90 5.00 5.54
CA TRP A 98 10.61 5.94 4.49
C TRP A 98 11.79 6.16 3.54
N ILE A 99 11.51 6.25 2.24
CA ILE A 99 12.43 6.71 1.20
C ILE A 99 11.68 7.68 0.29
N GLY A 100 12.11 8.93 0.27
CA GLY A 100 11.62 9.96 -0.66
C GLY A 100 12.60 10.14 -1.81
N ILE A 101 12.10 10.14 -3.05
CA ILE A 101 12.90 10.30 -4.27
C ILE A 101 12.33 11.44 -5.09
N ALA A 102 13.14 12.47 -5.38
CA ALA A 102 12.80 13.51 -6.33
C ALA A 102 13.17 13.08 -7.75
N VAL A 103 12.16 12.85 -8.58
CA VAL A 103 12.30 12.43 -9.98
C VAL A 103 12.18 13.65 -10.87
N HIS A 104 13.30 14.10 -11.39
CA HIS A 104 13.38 15.30 -12.21
C HIS A 104 12.92 15.06 -13.66
N ASN A 105 12.18 16.05 -14.19
CA ASN A 105 11.70 16.06 -15.58
C ASN A 105 12.26 17.28 -16.32
N ALA A 106 12.68 17.07 -17.55
CA ALA A 106 13.06 18.12 -18.52
C ALA A 106 14.02 19.19 -17.96
N ASP A 107 14.97 18.79 -17.13
CA ASP A 107 16.00 19.66 -16.55
C ASP A 107 17.36 18.95 -16.50
N PRO A 108 18.46 19.64 -16.07
CA PRO A 108 19.78 19.02 -16.02
C PRO A 108 19.97 17.84 -15.08
N MET A 109 19.01 17.59 -14.15
CA MET A 109 19.04 16.48 -13.21
C MET A 109 18.18 15.28 -13.66
N VAL A 110 17.57 15.35 -14.84
CA VAL A 110 16.72 14.30 -15.36
C VAL A 110 17.47 12.99 -15.56
N LEU A 111 16.91 11.91 -15.02
CA LEU A 111 17.23 10.54 -15.42
C LEU A 111 16.09 10.02 -16.28
N ALA A 112 16.25 10.12 -17.62
CA ALA A 112 15.17 9.95 -18.59
C ALA A 112 14.43 8.61 -18.44
N ALA A 113 15.13 7.51 -18.15
CA ALA A 113 14.50 6.20 -17.95
C ALA A 113 13.59 6.19 -16.72
N TYR A 114 13.98 6.88 -15.64
CA TYR A 114 13.23 6.96 -14.41
C TYR A 114 12.02 7.89 -14.54
N ASP A 115 12.22 9.06 -15.12
CA ASP A 115 11.15 10.02 -15.45
C ASP A 115 10.06 9.36 -16.33
N THR A 116 10.46 8.66 -17.39
CA THR A 116 9.53 7.91 -18.24
C THR A 116 8.78 6.83 -17.47
N ALA A 117 9.45 6.12 -16.56
CA ALA A 117 8.82 5.07 -15.76
C ALA A 117 7.80 5.63 -14.75
N LEU A 118 8.04 6.84 -14.22
CA LEU A 118 7.10 7.49 -13.29
C LEU A 118 5.90 8.11 -14.01
N ALA A 119 6.04 8.51 -15.26
CA ALA A 119 5.04 9.26 -16.02
C ALA A 119 3.66 8.58 -16.10
N SER A 120 3.59 7.26 -15.98
CA SER A 120 2.32 6.51 -15.97
C SER A 120 1.55 6.59 -14.63
N PHE A 121 2.16 7.11 -13.58
CA PHE A 121 1.60 7.18 -12.23
C PHE A 121 1.20 8.59 -11.82
N ILE A 122 1.48 9.59 -12.64
CA ILE A 122 1.28 11.01 -12.34
C ILE A 122 0.48 11.69 -13.44
N SER A 123 -0.22 12.77 -13.09
CA SER A 123 -0.97 13.61 -14.02
C SER A 123 -0.38 15.01 -14.21
N GLY A 124 0.57 15.41 -13.35
CA GLY A 124 1.17 16.75 -13.39
C GLY A 124 2.30 16.94 -12.38
N TYR A 125 2.75 18.19 -12.24
CA TYR A 125 3.88 18.58 -11.38
C TYR A 125 3.49 19.72 -10.43
N PRO A 126 3.79 19.64 -9.11
CA PRO A 126 4.33 18.48 -8.43
C PRO A 126 3.24 17.45 -8.12
N SER A 127 3.59 16.20 -8.21
CA SER A 127 2.75 15.10 -7.74
C SER A 127 3.65 13.87 -7.51
N GLY A 128 3.10 12.75 -7.10
CA GLY A 128 3.93 11.57 -6.93
C GLY A 128 3.17 10.27 -6.75
N ALA A 129 3.91 9.19 -6.68
CA ALA A 129 3.40 7.86 -6.46
C ALA A 129 4.05 7.22 -5.23
N ILE A 130 3.23 6.55 -4.42
CA ILE A 130 3.70 5.78 -3.27
C ILE A 130 3.76 4.29 -3.65
N ASN A 131 4.94 3.67 -3.51
CA ASN A 131 5.17 2.27 -3.90
C ASN A 131 4.66 1.93 -5.32
N ARG A 132 4.60 2.91 -6.22
CA ARG A 132 3.99 2.82 -7.56
C ARG A 132 2.56 2.28 -7.55
N ASN A 133 1.83 2.56 -6.49
CA ASN A 133 0.39 2.35 -6.45
C ASN A 133 -0.26 3.29 -7.49
N PRO A 134 -1.29 2.86 -8.24
CA PRO A 134 -1.91 3.70 -9.28
C PRO A 134 -2.57 4.99 -8.76
N ALA A 135 -2.76 5.13 -7.46
CA ALA A 135 -3.28 6.37 -6.89
C ALA A 135 -2.17 7.43 -6.80
N GLU A 136 -2.35 8.53 -7.53
CA GLU A 136 -1.49 9.71 -7.41
C GLU A 136 -1.62 10.35 -6.02
N VAL A 137 -0.50 10.76 -5.43
CA VAL A 137 -0.44 11.37 -4.11
C VAL A 137 0.16 12.77 -4.20
N ASP A 138 -0.57 13.77 -3.74
CA ASP A 138 -0.08 15.14 -3.64
C ASP A 138 1.16 15.22 -2.71
N PRO A 139 2.22 15.96 -3.07
CA PRO A 139 3.49 15.93 -2.36
C PRO A 139 3.52 16.74 -1.05
N GLY A 140 2.40 17.27 -0.59
CA GLY A 140 2.32 17.91 0.72
C GLY A 140 2.24 16.90 1.86
N LEU A 141 2.87 17.19 3.00
CA LEU A 141 2.88 16.32 4.18
C LEU A 141 1.49 15.79 4.57
N SER A 142 0.47 16.64 4.48
CA SER A 142 -0.92 16.27 4.81
C SER A 142 -1.51 15.16 3.92
N SER A 143 -0.92 14.92 2.75
CA SER A 143 -1.33 13.85 1.82
C SER A 143 -0.37 12.67 1.86
N ILE A 144 0.94 12.93 1.97
CA ILE A 144 1.95 11.87 2.01
C ILE A 144 1.83 11.05 3.30
N GLU A 145 1.71 11.71 4.46
CA GLU A 145 1.69 11.01 5.75
C GLU A 145 0.54 10.00 5.88
N PRO A 146 -0.72 10.31 5.57
CA PRO A 146 -1.79 9.32 5.58
C PRO A 146 -1.57 8.17 4.59
N ALA A 147 -1.05 8.46 3.40
CA ALA A 147 -0.76 7.45 2.39
C ALA A 147 0.39 6.52 2.82
N TYR A 148 1.40 7.06 3.48
CA TYR A 148 2.48 6.30 4.11
C TYR A 148 1.95 5.37 5.20
N GLN A 149 1.11 5.87 6.11
CA GLN A 149 0.51 5.08 7.18
C GLN A 149 -0.37 3.94 6.62
N ASP A 150 -1.16 4.21 5.58
CA ASP A 150 -1.93 3.18 4.89
C ASP A 150 -1.02 2.10 4.29
N GLU A 151 0.08 2.48 3.65
CA GLU A 151 1.04 1.52 3.12
C GLU A 151 1.70 0.67 4.20
N LEU A 152 1.98 1.19 5.37
CA LEU A 152 2.54 0.41 6.48
C LEU A 152 1.59 -0.69 6.98
N THR A 153 0.28 -0.54 6.80
CA THR A 153 -0.69 -1.58 7.17
C THR A 153 -0.64 -2.81 6.26
N LYS A 154 -0.09 -2.66 5.05
CA LYS A 154 -0.04 -3.73 4.04
C LYS A 154 1.18 -4.62 4.29
N THR A 155 0.97 -5.92 4.41
CA THR A 155 2.04 -6.88 4.65
C THR A 155 2.97 -6.99 3.43
N PRO A 156 4.29 -6.81 3.59
CA PRO A 156 5.24 -7.02 2.51
C PRO A 156 5.34 -8.51 2.18
N LEU A 157 5.24 -8.85 0.88
CA LEU A 157 5.29 -10.24 0.39
C LEU A 157 6.71 -10.73 0.12
N GLY A 158 7.70 -9.86 0.21
CA GLY A 158 9.08 -10.20 -0.08
C GLY A 158 10.06 -9.20 0.54
N LYS A 159 11.33 -9.59 0.49
CA LYS A 159 12.47 -8.78 0.92
C LYS A 159 13.45 -8.64 -0.23
N VAL A 160 13.90 -7.42 -0.47
CA VAL A 160 14.99 -7.11 -1.39
C VAL A 160 16.19 -6.64 -0.57
N ALA A 161 17.36 -7.14 -0.90
CA ALA A 161 18.61 -6.70 -0.30
C ALA A 161 19.66 -6.47 -1.38
N VAL A 162 20.45 -5.43 -1.23
CA VAL A 162 21.63 -5.19 -2.06
C VAL A 162 22.76 -6.07 -1.54
N ALA A 163 23.15 -7.07 -2.34
CA ALA A 163 24.20 -7.99 -1.95
C ALA A 163 25.60 -7.39 -2.08
N ASN A 164 25.83 -6.63 -3.16
CA ASN A 164 27.07 -5.94 -3.43
C ASN A 164 26.79 -4.57 -4.03
N GLN A 165 27.48 -3.56 -3.55
CA GLN A 165 27.47 -2.22 -4.11
C GLN A 165 28.91 -1.75 -4.31
N THR A 166 29.22 -1.31 -5.52
CA THR A 166 30.50 -0.67 -5.84
C THR A 166 30.20 0.70 -6.41
N TRP A 167 30.94 1.69 -5.98
CA TRP A 167 30.84 3.04 -6.50
C TRP A 167 32.19 3.50 -7.04
N ASP A 168 32.23 3.91 -8.30
CA ASP A 168 33.42 4.50 -8.90
C ASP A 168 33.33 6.03 -8.80
N PRO A 169 34.19 6.68 -8.02
CA PRO A 169 34.18 8.13 -7.85
C PRO A 169 34.51 8.92 -9.12
N ASN A 170 35.17 8.30 -10.12
CA ASN A 170 35.50 8.96 -11.37
C ASN A 170 34.39 8.96 -12.38
N THR A 171 33.70 7.84 -12.51
CA THR A 171 32.56 7.70 -13.45
C THR A 171 31.21 8.02 -12.80
N ARG A 172 31.15 8.05 -11.46
CA ARG A 172 29.93 8.21 -10.66
C ARG A 172 28.87 7.14 -10.93
N LEU A 173 29.30 5.97 -11.40
CA LEU A 173 28.44 4.80 -11.60
C LEU A 173 28.47 3.91 -10.36
N ILE A 174 27.32 3.28 -10.10
CA ILE A 174 27.09 2.30 -9.03
C ILE A 174 27.05 0.89 -9.63
#